data_e919b44900c07639155649da22824a26
#
_entry.id   e919b44900c07639155649da22824a26
#
_cell.length_a   1.000
_cell.length_b   1.000
_cell.length_c   1.000
_cell.angle_alpha   90.00
_cell.angle_beta   90.00
_cell.angle_gamma   90.00
#
_symmetry.space_group_name_H-M   'P 1'
#
loop_
_entity.id
_entity.type
_entity.pdbx_description
1 polymer ?
#
loop_
_entity_poly.entity_id
_entity_poly.type
_entity_poly.pdbx_seq_one_letter_code
_entity_poly.pdbx_strand_id
1 'polypeptide(L)'
;TLTVTPPEGGSGAETVYTFKLTVLPTLKTVTFAEEGLEQNVAFAPETLNYTLKVPDSVTALTPTVTTTLTDGSVNVTYSPDLESGKIPLDKLENGKFTITVSDAETGAVKTVYTYTVERIGTYDAKITTNAVGAQVRVYQGDTLVTPGKNGVYSLRTDKSYRYVVVAKGYVTKTGTISQPALNKAGELTVTLSAVPAISLPKYDAFWPNFRGNDQNMAITSVKTPTGQIDAETESSDVELLWASASGSGYDSGAVGSPIFVGGYMYAYAGTRLLKLDPATGETVASANMASNSDFAIIPPTYADGMIFVALKEGRVQAFRADDLTSLWVYQDPLKGQSNSPITYSDGYVYVGFWNGESGAANFVCLTADYEGTSAKEALWRYTSQGGFYWAGAYANDKYVVVGTDDGQSGYTSQTAKLVVFDKRTGEIVDSKESYTGDIRSNIAYADGRVYFTSKGGYFYSEVLGDNGKLSGSKSINLGGMSTSTPVVYNGRAYVGVSG
;
A
#
# COMPACT_ATOMS: atom_id res chain seq x y z
N THR A 1 58.61 6.53 12.06
CA THR A 1 60.08 6.37 12.21
C THR A 1 60.38 4.89 12.18
N LEU A 2 61.30 4.49 11.32
CA LEU A 2 61.86 3.12 11.29
C LEU A 2 63.31 3.23 11.71
N THR A 3 63.68 2.52 12.77
CA THR A 3 65.05 2.46 13.23
C THR A 3 65.65 1.09 12.83
N VAL A 4 66.74 1.13 12.13
CA VAL A 4 67.50 -0.08 11.78
C VAL A 4 68.76 -0.10 12.66
N THR A 5 68.76 -1.07 13.58
CA THR A 5 69.93 -1.31 14.49
C THR A 5 70.84 -2.38 13.92
N PRO A 6 72.12 -2.28 14.00
CA PRO A 6 73.04 -3.35 13.63
C PRO A 6 72.79 -4.64 14.43
N PRO A 7 73.04 -5.82 13.86
CA PRO A 7 72.93 -7.07 14.61
C PRO A 7 73.91 -7.08 15.78
N GLU A 8 73.58 -7.84 16.82
CA GLU A 8 74.37 -7.93 18.05
C GLU A 8 75.84 -8.31 17.74
N GLY A 9 76.80 -7.39 18.14
CA GLY A 9 78.23 -7.54 17.82
C GLY A 9 78.67 -6.85 16.53
N GLY A 10 77.78 -6.18 15.77
CA GLY A 10 78.15 -5.41 14.60
C GLY A 10 78.57 -3.99 14.93
N SER A 11 79.59 -3.44 14.25
CA SER A 11 80.15 -2.09 14.46
C SER A 11 79.50 -0.97 13.62
N GLY A 12 78.24 -1.17 13.17
CA GLY A 12 77.49 -0.18 12.38
C GLY A 12 76.78 0.84 13.28
N ALA A 13 76.61 2.09 12.77
CA ALA A 13 75.77 3.09 13.42
C ALA A 13 74.27 2.79 13.20
N GLU A 14 73.48 3.09 14.22
CA GLU A 14 72.05 3.07 14.11
C GLU A 14 71.58 4.07 13.04
N THR A 15 70.73 3.62 12.08
CA THR A 15 70.19 4.46 11.03
C THR A 15 68.68 4.67 11.28
N VAL A 16 68.31 5.91 11.46
CA VAL A 16 66.88 6.30 11.67
C VAL A 16 66.32 6.86 10.37
N TYR A 17 65.31 6.19 9.88
CA TYR A 17 64.49 6.68 8.74
C TYR A 17 63.25 7.32 9.27
N THR A 18 63.03 8.59 8.96
CA THR A 18 61.79 9.28 9.31
C THR A 18 60.90 9.43 8.07
N PHE A 19 59.75 8.81 8.09
CA PHE A 19 58.76 8.98 7.05
C PHE A 19 57.74 10.03 7.51
N LYS A 20 57.56 11.07 6.73
CA LYS A 20 56.48 12.04 6.94
C LYS A 20 55.28 11.58 6.07
N LEU A 21 54.28 11.02 6.72
CA LEU A 21 53.00 10.75 6.06
C LEU A 21 52.21 12.05 6.00
N THR A 22 51.92 12.51 4.80
CA THR A 22 51.03 13.67 4.58
C THR A 22 49.69 13.14 4.06
N VAL A 23 48.64 13.38 4.83
CA VAL A 23 47.28 13.10 4.37
C VAL A 23 46.92 14.13 3.29
N LEU A 24 46.62 13.69 2.08
CA LEU A 24 46.16 14.59 1.04
C LEU A 24 44.73 15.05 1.39
N PRO A 25 44.51 16.35 1.56
CA PRO A 25 43.16 16.82 1.86
C PRO A 25 42.22 16.62 0.68
N THR A 26 41.12 15.97 0.95
CA THR A 26 40.07 15.63 -0.02
C THR A 26 38.72 16.03 0.53
N LEU A 27 37.70 16.03 -0.33
CA LEU A 27 36.29 16.05 0.11
C LEU A 27 35.93 14.67 0.69
N LYS A 28 35.14 14.66 1.76
CA LYS A 28 34.59 13.47 2.38
C LYS A 28 33.19 13.18 1.81
N THR A 29 32.38 14.21 1.64
CA THR A 29 31.05 14.12 1.04
C THR A 29 30.79 15.29 0.11
N VAL A 30 30.01 15.05 -0.93
CA VAL A 30 29.38 16.06 -1.80
C VAL A 30 27.94 15.67 -2.03
N THR A 31 27.00 16.56 -1.73
CA THR A 31 25.59 16.41 -2.04
C THR A 31 25.02 17.72 -2.59
N PHE A 32 23.90 17.64 -3.28
CA PHE A 32 23.17 18.79 -3.83
C PHE A 32 21.73 18.72 -3.33
N ALA A 33 21.12 19.88 -3.07
CA ALA A 33 19.78 19.95 -2.48
C ALA A 33 18.63 19.79 -3.50
N GLU A 34 18.91 19.95 -4.80
CA GLU A 34 17.92 19.92 -5.86
C GLU A 34 17.45 18.50 -6.15
N GLU A 35 16.15 18.33 -6.39
CA GLU A 35 15.54 17.05 -6.74
C GLU A 35 15.76 16.69 -8.22
N GLY A 36 15.69 15.40 -8.54
CA GLY A 36 15.78 14.87 -9.90
C GLY A 36 17.18 14.82 -10.48
N LEU A 37 18.21 15.09 -9.67
CA LEU A 37 19.62 14.95 -10.08
C LEU A 37 20.02 13.47 -10.12
N GLU A 38 20.83 13.10 -11.12
CA GLU A 38 21.42 11.77 -11.19
C GLU A 38 22.93 11.88 -11.42
N GLN A 39 23.71 11.34 -10.50
CA GLN A 39 25.18 11.26 -10.62
C GLN A 39 25.54 9.88 -11.16
N ASN A 40 26.51 9.82 -12.09
CA ASN A 40 26.90 8.58 -12.77
C ASN A 40 27.47 7.51 -11.81
N VAL A 41 28.13 7.92 -10.74
CA VAL A 41 28.66 7.04 -9.67
C VAL A 41 28.49 7.74 -8.33
N ALA A 42 28.36 6.99 -7.24
CA ALA A 42 28.35 7.56 -5.89
C ALA A 42 29.65 8.34 -5.63
N PHE A 43 29.56 9.42 -4.83
CA PHE A 43 30.75 10.20 -4.48
C PHE A 43 31.78 9.34 -3.71
N ALA A 44 33.02 9.39 -4.15
CA ALA A 44 34.17 8.78 -3.48
C ALA A 44 35.38 9.77 -3.51
N PRO A 45 36.10 9.94 -2.40
CA PRO A 45 37.19 10.94 -2.29
C PRO A 45 38.31 10.81 -3.34
N GLU A 46 38.53 9.61 -3.85
CA GLU A 46 39.54 9.28 -4.87
C GLU A 46 39.01 9.45 -6.31
N THR A 47 37.72 9.59 -6.52
CA THR A 47 37.13 9.82 -7.83
C THR A 47 37.05 11.32 -8.08
N LEU A 48 37.77 11.78 -9.11
CA LEU A 48 37.91 13.21 -9.39
C LEU A 48 36.98 13.75 -10.48
N ASN A 49 36.33 12.85 -11.25
CA ASN A 49 35.48 13.23 -12.36
C ASN A 49 34.09 12.59 -12.25
N TYR A 50 33.10 13.42 -12.34
CA TYR A 50 31.70 13.03 -12.23
C TYR A 50 30.90 13.56 -13.43
N THR A 51 29.85 12.85 -13.79
CA THR A 51 28.81 13.36 -14.68
C THR A 51 27.53 13.51 -13.84
N LEU A 52 26.96 14.71 -13.83
CA LEU A 52 25.72 15.04 -13.14
C LEU A 52 24.64 15.40 -14.15
N LYS A 53 23.60 14.58 -14.23
CA LYS A 53 22.41 14.88 -15.02
C LYS A 53 21.50 15.82 -14.24
N VAL A 54 21.12 16.93 -14.86
CA VAL A 54 20.41 18.03 -14.21
C VAL A 54 19.19 18.42 -15.04
N PRO A 55 17.96 18.37 -14.48
CA PRO A 55 16.76 18.85 -15.17
C PRO A 55 16.89 20.29 -15.65
N ASP A 56 16.31 20.61 -16.82
CA ASP A 56 16.35 21.95 -17.39
C ASP A 56 15.66 23.01 -16.51
N SER A 57 14.73 22.58 -15.67
CA SER A 57 14.07 23.42 -14.66
C SER A 57 15.00 23.89 -13.52
N VAL A 58 16.13 23.19 -13.29
CA VAL A 58 17.11 23.57 -12.27
C VAL A 58 18.11 24.55 -12.89
N THR A 59 18.15 25.75 -12.38
CA THR A 59 19.01 26.84 -12.89
C THR A 59 20.30 27.02 -12.09
N ALA A 60 20.37 26.49 -10.88
CA ALA A 60 21.54 26.53 -10.02
C ALA A 60 21.57 25.32 -9.08
N LEU A 61 22.73 24.91 -8.61
CA LEU A 61 22.93 23.79 -7.67
C LEU A 61 23.37 24.31 -6.30
N THR A 62 22.77 23.79 -5.24
CA THR A 62 23.14 24.09 -3.84
C THR A 62 24.02 22.97 -3.29
N PRO A 63 25.36 23.12 -3.33
CA PRO A 63 26.28 22.10 -2.84
C PRO A 63 26.36 22.09 -1.32
N THR A 64 26.42 20.90 -0.75
CA THR A 64 26.84 20.68 0.63
C THR A 64 28.06 19.76 0.60
N VAL A 65 29.18 20.24 1.10
CA VAL A 65 30.44 19.51 1.10
C VAL A 65 31.02 19.39 2.52
N THR A 66 31.70 18.28 2.78
CA THR A 66 32.54 18.11 3.97
C THR A 66 33.92 17.66 3.54
N THR A 67 34.94 18.03 4.30
CA THR A 67 36.34 17.69 4.03
C THR A 67 36.86 16.58 4.95
N THR A 68 37.91 15.89 4.53
CA THR A 68 38.57 14.86 5.34
C THR A 68 39.34 15.45 6.51
N LEU A 69 39.79 16.71 6.39
CA LEU A 69 40.40 17.47 7.47
C LEU A 69 39.42 18.54 7.94
N THR A 70 39.17 18.61 9.25
CA THR A 70 38.17 19.50 9.88
C THR A 70 38.79 20.55 10.78
N ASP A 71 40.13 20.66 10.75
CA ASP A 71 40.93 21.55 11.63
C ASP A 71 41.09 22.97 11.07
N GLY A 72 40.43 23.31 9.97
CA GLY A 72 40.56 24.61 9.31
C GLY A 72 41.80 24.74 8.40
N SER A 73 42.54 23.65 8.20
CA SER A 73 43.78 23.66 7.37
C SER A 73 43.49 23.66 5.87
N VAL A 74 42.24 23.58 5.46
CA VAL A 74 41.84 23.54 4.04
C VAL A 74 40.73 24.54 3.71
N ASN A 75 40.79 25.08 2.51
CA ASN A 75 39.75 25.88 1.89
C ASN A 75 39.05 25.10 0.77
N VAL A 76 37.74 25.31 0.59
CA VAL A 76 37.00 24.79 -0.53
C VAL A 76 36.51 25.95 -1.39
N THR A 77 36.82 25.90 -2.67
CA THR A 77 36.40 26.90 -3.65
C THR A 77 35.70 26.25 -4.83
N TYR A 78 34.91 27.03 -5.57
CA TYR A 78 34.12 26.57 -6.71
C TYR A 78 34.47 27.36 -7.95
N SER A 79 34.35 26.72 -9.11
CA SER A 79 34.44 27.43 -10.40
C SER A 79 33.30 26.92 -11.29
N PRO A 80 32.32 27.76 -11.69
CA PRO A 80 32.20 29.19 -11.33
C PRO A 80 32.00 29.41 -9.82
N ASP A 81 32.30 30.63 -9.36
CA ASP A 81 32.09 31.03 -7.97
C ASP A 81 30.61 30.90 -7.57
N LEU A 82 30.35 30.62 -6.30
CA LEU A 82 29.00 30.53 -5.78
C LEU A 82 28.28 31.88 -5.81
N GLU A 83 27.08 31.91 -6.33
CA GLU A 83 26.17 33.06 -6.22
C GLU A 83 25.08 32.74 -5.19
N SER A 84 25.03 33.51 -4.12
CA SER A 84 24.09 33.25 -3.00
C SER A 84 24.16 31.81 -2.46
N GLY A 85 25.38 31.23 -2.43
CA GLY A 85 25.59 29.85 -1.98
C GLY A 85 25.31 28.76 -3.00
N LYS A 86 25.05 29.09 -4.26
CA LYS A 86 24.71 28.16 -5.33
C LYS A 86 25.68 28.25 -6.50
N ILE A 87 25.90 27.13 -7.20
CA ILE A 87 26.66 27.07 -8.45
C ILE A 87 25.69 27.49 -9.59
N PRO A 88 25.92 28.63 -10.27
CA PRO A 88 25.08 29.07 -11.38
C PRO A 88 25.33 28.21 -12.62
N LEU A 89 24.29 27.55 -13.14
CA LEU A 89 24.41 26.63 -14.27
C LEU A 89 24.52 27.33 -15.63
N ASP A 90 24.13 28.59 -15.72
CA ASP A 90 24.28 29.44 -16.92
C ASP A 90 25.71 29.99 -17.10
N LYS A 91 26.58 29.85 -16.07
CA LYS A 91 27.97 30.28 -16.09
C LYS A 91 28.97 29.15 -16.23
N LEU A 92 28.52 27.94 -16.54
CA LEU A 92 29.42 26.79 -16.70
C LEU A 92 30.24 26.91 -17.96
N GLU A 93 31.55 26.79 -17.80
CA GLU A 93 32.47 26.68 -18.93
C GLU A 93 32.48 25.23 -19.50
N ASN A 94 32.12 25.08 -20.76
CA ASN A 94 32.03 23.77 -21.41
C ASN A 94 31.13 22.78 -20.67
N GLY A 95 30.05 23.27 -19.99
CA GLY A 95 29.13 22.46 -19.22
C GLY A 95 29.73 21.85 -17.95
N LYS A 96 30.78 22.46 -17.39
CA LYS A 96 31.48 21.91 -16.22
C LYS A 96 31.58 22.91 -15.07
N PHE A 97 31.58 22.38 -13.84
CA PHE A 97 32.05 23.10 -12.68
C PHE A 97 33.09 22.28 -11.91
N THR A 98 33.89 22.96 -11.09
CA THR A 98 34.87 22.29 -10.24
C THR A 98 34.65 22.65 -8.77
N ILE A 99 35.00 21.72 -7.89
CA ILE A 99 35.15 21.93 -6.45
C ILE A 99 36.61 21.67 -6.12
N THR A 100 37.30 22.70 -5.67
CA THR A 100 38.75 22.66 -5.40
C THR A 100 39.00 22.68 -3.91
N VAL A 101 39.82 21.75 -3.43
CA VAL A 101 40.36 21.73 -2.07
C VAL A 101 41.78 22.24 -2.12
N SER A 102 42.09 23.32 -1.38
CA SER A 102 43.39 23.90 -1.29
C SER A 102 43.85 24.05 0.17
N ASP A 103 45.14 24.20 0.36
CA ASP A 103 45.75 24.52 1.64
C ASP A 103 45.33 25.93 2.08
N ALA A 104 44.85 26.09 3.31
CA ALA A 104 44.30 27.35 3.79
C ALA A 104 45.36 28.44 4.01
N GLU A 105 46.63 28.06 4.32
CA GLU A 105 47.73 28.99 4.60
C GLU A 105 48.43 29.39 3.32
N THR A 106 48.76 28.43 2.46
CA THR A 106 49.58 28.67 1.27
C THR A 106 48.75 28.87 -0.01
N GLY A 107 47.48 28.53 0.00
CA GLY A 107 46.62 28.51 -1.21
C GLY A 107 46.96 27.42 -2.21
N ALA A 108 47.93 26.54 -1.90
CA ALA A 108 48.35 25.48 -2.82
C ALA A 108 47.19 24.48 -3.07
N VAL A 109 46.81 24.30 -4.35
CA VAL A 109 45.75 23.33 -4.75
C VAL A 109 46.22 21.92 -4.41
N LYS A 110 45.32 21.16 -3.75
CA LYS A 110 45.53 19.78 -3.32
C LYS A 110 44.72 18.80 -4.15
N THR A 111 43.43 19.06 -4.31
CA THR A 111 42.51 18.16 -5.05
C THR A 111 41.48 18.98 -5.81
N VAL A 112 41.17 18.57 -7.02
CA VAL A 112 40.14 19.19 -7.87
C VAL A 112 39.15 18.12 -8.31
N TYR A 113 37.89 18.33 -7.97
CA TYR A 113 36.76 17.50 -8.44
C TYR A 113 36.07 18.21 -9.57
N THR A 114 35.92 17.52 -10.70
CA THR A 114 35.28 18.07 -11.91
C THR A 114 33.94 17.39 -12.13
N TYR A 115 32.89 18.18 -12.23
CA TYR A 115 31.53 17.75 -12.57
C TYR A 115 31.19 18.21 -13.98
N THR A 116 30.89 17.26 -14.87
CA THR A 116 30.30 17.55 -16.18
C THR A 116 28.78 17.53 -16.02
N VAL A 117 28.11 18.61 -16.37
CA VAL A 117 26.66 18.75 -16.30
C VAL A 117 26.04 18.38 -17.64
N GLU A 118 25.16 17.37 -17.62
CA GLU A 118 24.30 17.00 -18.75
C GLU A 118 22.88 17.52 -18.47
N ARG A 119 22.39 18.43 -19.31
CA ARG A 119 21.03 18.98 -19.20
C ARG A 119 20.03 17.95 -19.67
N ILE A 120 18.94 17.78 -18.91
CA ILE A 120 17.85 16.88 -19.23
C ILE A 120 16.62 17.70 -19.46
N GLY A 121 16.07 17.60 -20.68
CA GLY A 121 14.80 18.21 -21.01
C GLY A 121 13.67 17.62 -20.16
N THR A 122 12.74 18.48 -19.78
CA THR A 122 11.47 18.11 -19.18
C THR A 122 10.31 18.57 -20.05
N TYR A 123 9.19 17.87 -19.96
CA TYR A 123 7.95 18.27 -20.59
C TYR A 123 6.78 18.00 -19.66
N ASP A 124 5.79 18.84 -19.72
CA ASP A 124 4.56 18.67 -18.97
C ASP A 124 3.58 17.82 -19.77
N ALA A 125 2.95 16.86 -19.10
CA ALA A 125 1.97 15.96 -19.67
C ALA A 125 0.73 15.87 -18.78
N LYS A 126 -0.45 15.99 -19.38
CA LYS A 126 -1.74 15.77 -18.73
C LYS A 126 -2.50 14.68 -19.48
N ILE A 127 -3.03 13.71 -18.74
CA ILE A 127 -3.89 12.68 -19.33
C ILE A 127 -5.34 13.08 -19.15
N THR A 128 -6.07 13.12 -20.25
CA THR A 128 -7.52 13.36 -20.28
C THR A 128 -8.26 12.13 -20.76
N THR A 129 -9.50 11.92 -20.33
CA THR A 129 -10.28 10.74 -20.68
C THR A 129 -11.77 11.08 -20.80
N ASN A 130 -12.51 10.24 -21.52
CA ASN A 130 -13.97 10.31 -21.66
C ASN A 130 -14.74 9.74 -20.44
N ALA A 131 -14.07 9.09 -19.49
CA ALA A 131 -14.71 8.46 -18.33
C ALA A 131 -14.72 9.38 -17.12
N VAL A 132 -15.91 9.66 -16.58
CA VAL A 132 -16.05 10.43 -15.33
C VAL A 132 -15.58 9.59 -14.15
N GLY A 133 -14.80 10.20 -13.24
CA GLY A 133 -14.27 9.52 -12.06
C GLY A 133 -13.12 8.57 -12.34
N ALA A 134 -12.54 8.62 -13.54
CA ALA A 134 -11.36 7.83 -13.86
C ALA A 134 -10.16 8.21 -12.98
N GLN A 135 -9.43 7.19 -12.56
CA GLN A 135 -8.16 7.34 -11.86
C GLN A 135 -7.01 7.14 -12.84
N VAL A 136 -6.11 8.11 -12.89
CA VAL A 136 -4.94 8.11 -13.75
C VAL A 136 -3.69 7.90 -12.91
N ARG A 137 -2.86 6.95 -13.28
CA ARG A 137 -1.55 6.70 -12.68
C ARG A 137 -0.48 6.69 -13.76
N VAL A 138 0.64 7.33 -13.49
CA VAL A 138 1.82 7.35 -14.36
C VAL A 138 2.98 6.72 -13.61
N TYR A 139 3.72 5.86 -14.27
CA TYR A 139 4.85 5.14 -13.70
C TYR A 139 6.11 5.34 -14.54
N GLN A 140 7.24 5.48 -13.84
CA GLN A 140 8.58 5.31 -14.38
C GLN A 140 9.10 3.93 -13.91
N GLY A 141 9.17 2.94 -14.77
CA GLY A 141 9.32 1.56 -14.33
C GLY A 141 8.17 1.15 -13.40
N ASP A 142 8.48 0.75 -12.18
CA ASP A 142 7.49 0.41 -11.14
C ASP A 142 7.20 1.55 -10.15
N THR A 143 7.92 2.67 -10.28
CA THR A 143 7.75 3.83 -9.39
C THR A 143 6.60 4.70 -9.87
N LEU A 144 5.65 4.97 -8.97
CA LEU A 144 4.55 5.90 -9.22
C LEU A 144 5.08 7.34 -9.28
N VAL A 145 4.73 8.06 -10.35
CA VAL A 145 5.04 9.49 -10.51
C VAL A 145 3.87 10.30 -9.95
N THR A 146 4.17 11.16 -8.99
CA THR A 146 3.15 12.05 -8.39
C THR A 146 2.86 13.21 -9.34
N PRO A 147 1.59 13.47 -9.69
CA PRO A 147 1.23 14.63 -10.49
C PRO A 147 1.37 15.91 -9.66
N GLY A 148 1.71 17.01 -10.32
CA GLY A 148 1.61 18.35 -9.79
C GLY A 148 0.16 18.85 -9.75
N LYS A 149 -0.01 20.16 -9.62
CA LYS A 149 -1.33 20.81 -9.61
C LYS A 149 -2.11 20.48 -10.89
N ASN A 150 -3.42 20.29 -10.75
CA ASN A 150 -4.35 20.02 -11.86
C ASN A 150 -4.07 18.72 -12.64
N GLY A 151 -3.38 17.75 -12.04
CA GLY A 151 -3.09 16.46 -12.67
C GLY A 151 -2.03 16.52 -13.78
N VAL A 152 -1.16 17.52 -13.75
CA VAL A 152 -0.04 17.66 -14.70
C VAL A 152 1.19 16.95 -14.16
N TYR A 153 1.80 16.10 -14.99
CA TYR A 153 3.04 15.39 -14.71
C TYR A 153 4.21 16.12 -15.37
N SER A 154 5.24 16.46 -14.61
CA SER A 154 6.51 16.95 -15.17
C SER A 154 7.43 15.76 -15.42
N LEU A 155 7.66 15.44 -16.67
CA LEU A 155 8.32 14.22 -17.13
C LEU A 155 9.66 14.56 -17.82
N ARG A 156 10.66 13.69 -17.64
CA ARG A 156 11.99 13.84 -18.27
C ARG A 156 12.00 13.23 -19.66
N THR A 157 12.72 13.84 -20.59
CA THR A 157 12.82 13.37 -21.98
C THR A 157 13.69 12.12 -22.15
N ASP A 158 14.58 11.85 -21.17
CA ASP A 158 15.50 10.68 -21.17
C ASP A 158 14.91 9.44 -20.47
N LYS A 159 13.67 9.49 -20.00
CA LYS A 159 12.99 8.38 -19.32
C LYS A 159 11.77 7.93 -20.09
N SER A 160 11.38 6.69 -19.85
CA SER A 160 10.14 6.11 -20.38
C SER A 160 9.07 6.06 -19.30
N TYR A 161 7.85 6.41 -19.68
CA TYR A 161 6.72 6.44 -18.76
C TYR A 161 5.56 5.61 -19.30
N ARG A 162 4.90 4.90 -18.38
CA ARG A 162 3.68 4.13 -18.64
C ARG A 162 2.52 4.76 -17.89
N TYR A 163 1.36 4.84 -18.52
CA TYR A 163 0.13 5.22 -17.84
C TYR A 163 -0.80 4.02 -17.64
N VAL A 164 -1.66 4.12 -16.62
CA VAL A 164 -2.80 3.25 -16.35
C VAL A 164 -3.99 4.14 -16.06
N VAL A 165 -5.09 3.94 -16.79
CA VAL A 165 -6.36 4.65 -16.56
C VAL A 165 -7.44 3.62 -16.24
N VAL A 166 -8.05 3.74 -15.06
CA VAL A 166 -9.10 2.85 -14.55
C VAL A 166 -10.35 3.66 -14.23
N ALA A 167 -11.50 3.17 -14.65
CA ALA A 167 -12.80 3.77 -14.31
C ALA A 167 -13.87 2.69 -14.22
N LYS A 168 -14.85 2.86 -13.31
CA LYS A 168 -16.00 1.97 -13.19
C LYS A 168 -16.82 2.00 -14.48
N GLY A 169 -17.21 0.83 -14.98
CA GLY A 169 -17.96 0.67 -16.22
C GLY A 169 -17.13 0.74 -17.49
N TYR A 170 -15.79 0.83 -17.38
CA TYR A 170 -14.90 0.90 -18.52
C TYR A 170 -13.77 -0.12 -18.42
N VAL A 171 -13.28 -0.54 -19.59
CA VAL A 171 -12.10 -1.39 -19.70
C VAL A 171 -10.85 -0.56 -19.36
N THR A 172 -10.03 -1.05 -18.45
CA THR A 172 -8.75 -0.45 -18.07
C THR A 172 -7.86 -0.23 -19.29
N LYS A 173 -7.26 0.94 -19.41
CA LYS A 173 -6.37 1.29 -20.49
C LYS A 173 -4.96 1.54 -19.97
N THR A 174 -3.99 0.90 -20.59
CA THR A 174 -2.57 1.13 -20.33
C THR A 174 -1.87 1.57 -21.62
N GLY A 175 -0.81 2.32 -21.49
CA GLY A 175 -0.01 2.76 -22.64
C GLY A 175 1.22 3.53 -22.19
N THR A 176 1.96 4.06 -23.15
CA THR A 176 3.17 4.86 -22.92
C THR A 176 2.90 6.35 -23.13
N ILE A 177 3.64 7.18 -22.41
CA ILE A 177 3.63 8.64 -22.58
C ILE A 177 4.95 9.02 -23.23
N SER A 178 4.87 9.79 -24.31
CA SER A 178 6.03 10.43 -24.92
C SER A 178 5.66 11.85 -25.35
N GLN A 179 6.61 12.76 -25.32
CA GLN A 179 6.38 14.15 -25.71
C GLN A 179 5.74 14.30 -27.11
N PRO A 180 6.16 13.54 -28.15
CA PRO A 180 5.53 13.61 -29.48
C PRO A 180 4.07 13.14 -29.52
N ALA A 181 3.63 12.36 -28.54
CA ALA A 181 2.24 11.88 -28.47
C ALA A 181 1.27 12.90 -27.88
N LEU A 182 1.77 14.00 -27.32
CA LEU A 182 0.96 15.06 -26.72
C LEU A 182 0.45 16.02 -27.78
N ASN A 183 -0.74 16.56 -27.55
CA ASN A 183 -1.26 17.67 -28.34
C ASN A 183 -0.51 18.99 -28.01
N LYS A 184 -0.86 20.08 -28.71
CA LYS A 184 -0.24 21.41 -28.48
C LYS A 184 -0.44 21.96 -27.07
N ALA A 185 -1.44 21.46 -26.32
CA ALA A 185 -1.69 21.85 -24.94
C ALA A 185 -0.95 20.96 -23.92
N GLY A 186 -0.10 20.05 -24.35
CA GLY A 186 0.58 19.08 -23.48
C GLY A 186 -0.33 17.96 -22.97
N GLU A 187 -1.42 17.65 -23.69
CA GLU A 187 -2.39 16.64 -23.26
C GLU A 187 -2.34 15.38 -24.11
N LEU A 188 -2.47 14.23 -23.44
CA LEU A 188 -2.71 12.93 -24.04
C LEU A 188 -4.15 12.51 -23.78
N THR A 189 -4.97 12.42 -24.83
CA THR A 189 -6.35 11.95 -24.69
C THR A 189 -6.40 10.43 -24.76
N VAL A 190 -6.88 9.80 -23.67
CA VAL A 190 -7.05 8.35 -23.54
C VAL A 190 -8.53 8.03 -23.56
N THR A 191 -9.03 7.48 -24.65
CA THR A 191 -10.42 7.04 -24.76
C THR A 191 -10.58 5.64 -24.21
N LEU A 192 -11.48 5.47 -23.23
CA LEU A 192 -11.84 4.19 -22.63
C LEU A 192 -13.08 3.63 -23.34
N SER A 193 -13.11 2.31 -23.54
CA SER A 193 -14.28 1.56 -24.01
C SER A 193 -15.09 1.07 -22.84
N ALA A 194 -16.41 1.02 -22.98
CA ALA A 194 -17.28 0.41 -21.97
C ALA A 194 -16.94 -1.08 -21.79
N VAL A 195 -17.14 -1.60 -20.58
CA VAL A 195 -16.98 -3.03 -20.30
C VAL A 195 -17.97 -3.87 -21.11
N PRO A 196 -17.62 -5.12 -21.46
CA PRO A 196 -18.54 -6.03 -22.11
C PRO A 196 -19.79 -6.26 -21.24
N ALA A 197 -20.96 -6.27 -21.86
CA ALA A 197 -22.18 -6.68 -21.17
C ALA A 197 -22.11 -8.18 -20.88
N ILE A 198 -22.22 -8.57 -19.61
CA ILE A 198 -22.37 -9.95 -19.19
C ILE A 198 -23.68 -10.12 -18.42
N SER A 199 -24.34 -11.26 -18.59
CA SER A 199 -25.48 -11.63 -17.77
C SER A 199 -24.99 -12.38 -16.54
N LEU A 200 -25.24 -11.83 -15.37
CA LEU A 200 -24.94 -12.46 -14.08
C LEU A 200 -26.24 -12.82 -13.37
N PRO A 201 -26.30 -13.96 -12.66
CA PRO A 201 -27.50 -14.35 -11.92
C PRO A 201 -27.68 -13.43 -10.72
N LYS A 202 -28.91 -13.01 -10.47
CA LYS A 202 -29.26 -12.30 -9.24
C LYS A 202 -29.93 -13.29 -8.29
N TYR A 203 -29.28 -13.54 -7.17
CA TYR A 203 -29.78 -14.41 -6.13
C TYR A 203 -30.18 -13.62 -4.90
N ASP A 204 -31.23 -14.04 -4.23
CA ASP A 204 -31.51 -13.60 -2.87
C ASP A 204 -30.43 -14.16 -1.94
N ALA A 205 -29.88 -13.30 -1.11
CA ALA A 205 -28.79 -13.66 -0.22
C ALA A 205 -29.25 -13.58 1.24
N PHE A 206 -29.22 -14.71 1.92
CA PHE A 206 -29.51 -14.76 3.35
C PHE A 206 -28.32 -14.28 4.20
N TRP A 207 -27.09 -14.68 3.82
CA TRP A 207 -25.86 -14.32 4.50
C TRP A 207 -24.75 -14.09 3.47
N PRO A 208 -24.70 -12.89 2.83
CA PRO A 208 -23.85 -12.66 1.65
C PRO A 208 -22.37 -12.37 1.93
N ASN A 209 -22.00 -12.10 3.18
CA ASN A 209 -20.65 -11.68 3.55
C ASN A 209 -20.31 -12.09 5.00
N PHE A 210 -19.14 -11.70 5.48
CA PHE A 210 -18.61 -12.07 6.81
C PHE A 210 -19.59 -11.76 7.96
N ARG A 211 -20.33 -10.65 7.89
CA ARG A 211 -21.22 -10.21 8.96
C ARG A 211 -22.70 -10.17 8.53
N GLY A 212 -23.05 -10.83 7.43
CA GLY A 212 -24.41 -11.06 6.98
C GLY A 212 -25.12 -9.85 6.39
N ASN A 213 -24.58 -8.65 6.52
CA ASN A 213 -25.14 -7.41 5.95
C ASN A 213 -24.07 -6.32 5.77
N ASP A 214 -24.42 -5.26 5.04
CA ASP A 214 -23.50 -4.16 4.69
C ASP A 214 -23.11 -3.30 5.90
N GLN A 215 -23.86 -3.36 7.00
CA GLN A 215 -23.57 -2.66 8.24
C GLN A 215 -22.62 -3.45 9.17
N ASN A 216 -22.22 -4.66 8.78
CA ASN A 216 -21.38 -5.57 9.57
C ASN A 216 -21.96 -5.94 10.94
N MET A 217 -23.28 -6.05 11.04
CA MET A 217 -23.97 -6.19 12.33
C MET A 217 -24.24 -7.64 12.75
N ALA A 218 -24.15 -8.59 11.83
CA ALA A 218 -24.40 -10.02 12.09
C ALA A 218 -25.74 -10.29 12.81
N ILE A 219 -26.80 -9.63 12.39
CA ILE A 219 -28.15 -9.79 12.94
C ILE A 219 -29.01 -10.52 11.93
N THR A 220 -29.72 -11.52 12.39
CA THR A 220 -30.70 -12.27 11.59
C THR A 220 -32.07 -12.36 12.32
N SER A 221 -33.14 -12.40 11.56
CA SER A 221 -34.49 -12.66 12.07
C SER A 221 -34.88 -14.15 12.07
N VAL A 222 -34.00 -15.01 11.56
CA VAL A 222 -34.25 -16.44 11.52
C VAL A 222 -34.18 -17.03 12.92
N LYS A 223 -35.17 -17.84 13.27
CA LYS A 223 -35.16 -18.60 14.52
C LYS A 223 -34.05 -19.65 14.48
N THR A 224 -33.23 -19.66 15.51
CA THR A 224 -32.23 -20.70 15.72
C THR A 224 -32.78 -21.81 16.61
N PRO A 225 -32.30 -23.07 16.46
CA PRO A 225 -32.60 -24.12 17.42
C PRO A 225 -32.20 -23.70 18.83
N THR A 226 -32.95 -24.11 19.84
CA THR A 226 -32.66 -23.76 21.22
C THR A 226 -31.56 -24.64 21.83
N GLY A 227 -31.30 -25.79 21.25
CA GLY A 227 -30.37 -26.79 21.76
C GLY A 227 -30.83 -27.40 23.09
N GLN A 228 -32.10 -27.20 23.46
CA GLN A 228 -32.62 -27.81 24.69
C GLN A 228 -32.70 -29.32 24.52
N ILE A 229 -32.18 -30.01 25.54
CA ILE A 229 -32.32 -31.47 25.65
C ILE A 229 -33.57 -31.76 26.46
N ASP A 230 -34.47 -32.54 25.88
CA ASP A 230 -35.59 -33.09 26.62
C ASP A 230 -35.06 -34.08 27.66
N ALA A 231 -35.29 -33.80 28.94
CA ALA A 231 -34.71 -34.59 30.04
C ALA A 231 -35.35 -35.99 30.17
N GLU A 232 -36.50 -36.23 29.54
CA GLU A 232 -37.18 -37.55 29.58
C GLU A 232 -36.77 -38.45 28.40
N THR A 233 -36.56 -37.83 27.22
CA THR A 233 -36.26 -38.57 25.98
C THR A 233 -34.79 -38.50 25.58
N GLU A 234 -33.97 -37.68 26.26
CA GLU A 234 -32.60 -37.32 25.87
C GLU A 234 -32.49 -36.78 24.42
N SER A 235 -33.62 -36.31 23.85
CA SER A 235 -33.69 -35.77 22.50
C SER A 235 -33.41 -34.27 22.48
N SER A 236 -32.84 -33.76 21.40
CA SER A 236 -32.60 -32.34 21.16
C SER A 236 -33.40 -31.85 19.95
N ASP A 237 -33.73 -30.59 19.94
CA ASP A 237 -34.29 -29.91 18.75
C ASP A 237 -33.22 -29.62 17.69
N VAL A 238 -31.99 -30.10 17.93
CA VAL A 238 -30.84 -30.00 17.00
C VAL A 238 -30.53 -31.38 16.44
N GLU A 239 -30.57 -31.49 15.11
CA GLU A 239 -30.22 -32.71 14.37
C GLU A 239 -28.98 -32.44 13.50
N LEU A 240 -27.99 -33.35 13.51
CA LEU A 240 -26.88 -33.32 12.60
C LEU A 240 -27.31 -33.81 11.22
N LEU A 241 -27.45 -32.88 10.24
CA LEU A 241 -27.83 -33.24 8.88
C LEU A 241 -26.71 -33.94 8.13
N TRP A 242 -25.49 -33.41 8.23
CA TRP A 242 -24.28 -33.97 7.61
C TRP A 242 -23.00 -33.46 8.27
N ALA A 243 -21.89 -34.14 8.03
CA ALA A 243 -20.56 -33.72 8.43
C ALA A 243 -19.56 -34.01 7.31
N SER A 244 -18.63 -33.11 7.09
CA SER A 244 -17.55 -33.26 6.12
C SER A 244 -16.20 -32.96 6.79
N ALA A 245 -15.23 -33.81 6.51
CA ALA A 245 -13.86 -33.57 6.97
C ALA A 245 -13.13 -32.68 5.95
N SER A 246 -12.53 -31.60 6.45
CA SER A 246 -11.75 -30.70 5.61
C SER A 246 -10.67 -30.07 6.47
N GLY A 247 -9.41 -30.25 6.18
CA GLY A 247 -8.27 -29.65 6.86
C GLY A 247 -8.43 -29.46 8.37
N SER A 248 -7.46 -28.90 9.04
CA SER A 248 -7.52 -28.63 10.49
C SER A 248 -6.86 -27.30 10.87
N GLY A 249 -7.38 -26.65 11.92
CA GLY A 249 -6.79 -25.47 12.52
C GLY A 249 -6.81 -24.23 11.61
N TYR A 250 -5.73 -23.47 11.68
CA TYR A 250 -5.52 -22.28 10.84
C TYR A 250 -4.87 -22.59 9.48
N ASP A 251 -4.80 -23.85 9.13
CA ASP A 251 -4.20 -24.28 7.88
C ASP A 251 -5.04 -23.74 6.70
N SER A 252 -4.38 -23.34 5.62
CA SER A 252 -5.02 -22.93 4.37
C SER A 252 -5.84 -24.04 3.71
N GLY A 253 -5.74 -25.27 4.18
CA GLY A 253 -6.58 -26.42 3.79
C GLY A 253 -7.92 -26.52 4.52
N ALA A 254 -8.11 -25.80 5.63
CA ALA A 254 -9.38 -25.80 6.37
C ALA A 254 -10.47 -25.07 5.58
N VAL A 255 -11.74 -25.47 5.78
CA VAL A 255 -12.90 -24.78 5.18
C VAL A 255 -13.10 -23.43 5.87
N GLY A 256 -13.20 -22.35 5.09
CA GLY A 256 -13.60 -21.03 5.57
C GLY A 256 -15.06 -21.00 6.02
N SER A 257 -15.41 -19.96 6.78
CA SER A 257 -16.81 -19.69 7.12
C SER A 257 -17.63 -19.57 5.82
N PRO A 258 -18.80 -20.20 5.74
CA PRO A 258 -19.62 -20.14 4.53
C PRO A 258 -20.44 -18.85 4.45
N ILE A 259 -20.88 -18.53 3.22
CA ILE A 259 -22.00 -17.62 2.96
C ILE A 259 -23.18 -18.39 2.37
N PHE A 260 -24.39 -17.85 2.50
CA PHE A 260 -25.63 -18.47 2.04
C PHE A 260 -26.35 -17.58 1.04
N VAL A 261 -26.43 -18.03 -0.21
CA VAL A 261 -26.89 -17.25 -1.36
C VAL A 261 -27.66 -18.15 -2.33
N GLY A 262 -28.86 -17.75 -2.73
CA GLY A 262 -29.66 -18.45 -3.72
C GLY A 262 -30.01 -19.90 -3.34
N GLY A 263 -30.13 -20.19 -2.04
CA GLY A 263 -30.37 -21.55 -1.53
C GLY A 263 -29.12 -22.44 -1.49
N TYR A 264 -27.93 -21.90 -1.79
CA TYR A 264 -26.67 -22.63 -1.74
C TYR A 264 -25.72 -22.05 -0.69
N MET A 265 -24.78 -22.87 -0.27
CA MET A 265 -23.68 -22.48 0.60
C MET A 265 -22.39 -22.35 -0.24
N TYR A 266 -21.66 -21.24 -0.07
CA TYR A 266 -20.37 -21.04 -0.72
C TYR A 266 -19.29 -20.97 0.34
N ALA A 267 -18.24 -21.77 0.16
CA ALA A 267 -17.07 -21.80 1.02
C ALA A 267 -15.83 -22.13 0.18
N TYR A 268 -14.67 -21.89 0.70
CA TYR A 268 -13.44 -22.34 0.05
C TYR A 268 -12.64 -23.26 0.97
N ALA A 269 -11.94 -24.21 0.36
CA ALA A 269 -11.06 -25.16 1.02
C ALA A 269 -9.78 -25.31 0.18
N GLY A 270 -8.62 -25.08 0.80
CA GLY A 270 -7.35 -25.11 0.09
C GLY A 270 -7.33 -24.13 -1.08
N THR A 271 -7.22 -24.67 -2.30
CA THR A 271 -7.21 -23.89 -3.55
C THR A 271 -8.55 -23.94 -4.30
N ARG A 272 -9.62 -24.39 -3.66
CA ARG A 272 -10.93 -24.57 -4.32
C ARG A 272 -12.00 -23.73 -3.67
N LEU A 273 -12.76 -23.03 -4.52
CA LEU A 273 -14.06 -22.45 -4.17
C LEU A 273 -15.14 -23.52 -4.42
N LEU A 274 -16.02 -23.73 -3.43
CA LEU A 274 -17.06 -24.74 -3.43
C LEU A 274 -18.43 -24.06 -3.38
N LYS A 275 -19.38 -24.61 -4.15
CA LYS A 275 -20.80 -24.36 -4.04
C LYS A 275 -21.46 -25.65 -3.58
N LEU A 276 -22.13 -25.62 -2.43
CA LEU A 276 -22.62 -26.80 -1.73
C LEU A 276 -24.15 -26.70 -1.56
N ASP A 277 -24.79 -27.85 -1.57
CA ASP A 277 -26.19 -27.99 -1.09
C ASP A 277 -26.16 -27.98 0.45
N PRO A 278 -26.82 -27.00 1.10
CA PRO A 278 -26.76 -26.91 2.56
C PRO A 278 -27.53 -28.02 3.27
N ALA A 279 -28.46 -28.73 2.59
CA ALA A 279 -29.23 -29.83 3.18
C ALA A 279 -28.43 -31.14 3.21
N THR A 280 -27.57 -31.38 2.22
CA THR A 280 -26.84 -32.65 2.06
C THR A 280 -25.35 -32.52 2.23
N GLY A 281 -24.78 -31.31 2.13
CA GLY A 281 -23.33 -31.05 2.09
C GLY A 281 -22.67 -31.46 0.76
N GLU A 282 -23.44 -31.88 -0.23
CA GLU A 282 -22.91 -32.24 -1.55
C GLU A 282 -22.35 -31.04 -2.31
N THR A 283 -21.23 -31.25 -2.99
CA THR A 283 -20.63 -30.24 -3.85
C THR A 283 -21.39 -30.15 -5.18
N VAL A 284 -22.13 -29.08 -5.39
CA VAL A 284 -22.89 -28.81 -6.62
C VAL A 284 -21.98 -28.26 -7.73
N ALA A 285 -21.03 -27.41 -7.38
CA ALA A 285 -20.03 -26.89 -8.29
C ALA A 285 -18.72 -26.56 -7.52
N SER A 286 -17.59 -26.58 -8.22
CA SER A 286 -16.33 -26.16 -7.64
C SER A 286 -15.39 -25.59 -8.70
N ALA A 287 -14.56 -24.64 -8.30
CA ALA A 287 -13.57 -24.01 -9.18
C ALA A 287 -12.21 -23.90 -8.50
N ASN A 288 -11.14 -23.94 -9.28
CA ASN A 288 -9.82 -23.63 -8.79
C ASN A 288 -9.66 -22.11 -8.60
N MET A 289 -9.13 -21.74 -7.45
CA MET A 289 -8.72 -20.36 -7.16
C MET A 289 -7.29 -20.11 -7.65
N ALA A 290 -6.93 -18.86 -7.89
CA ALA A 290 -5.59 -18.46 -8.34
C ALA A 290 -4.49 -18.78 -7.31
N SER A 291 -4.85 -18.89 -6.04
CA SER A 291 -4.02 -19.43 -4.95
C SER A 291 -4.93 -19.87 -3.79
N ASN A 292 -4.37 -20.41 -2.72
CA ASN A 292 -5.11 -20.62 -1.47
C ASN A 292 -5.26 -19.31 -0.69
N SER A 293 -6.15 -19.30 0.29
CA SER A 293 -6.23 -18.22 1.29
C SER A 293 -5.06 -18.31 2.27
N ASP A 294 -4.74 -17.21 2.96
CA ASP A 294 -3.77 -17.23 4.05
C ASP A 294 -4.35 -17.87 5.32
N PHE A 295 -5.64 -17.59 5.59
CA PHE A 295 -6.39 -18.16 6.70
C PHE A 295 -7.81 -18.50 6.25
N ALA A 296 -8.30 -19.65 6.64
CA ALA A 296 -9.62 -20.14 6.27
C ALA A 296 -10.79 -19.50 7.04
N ILE A 297 -10.53 -18.51 7.89
CA ILE A 297 -11.57 -17.89 8.73
C ILE A 297 -12.39 -16.81 7.99
N ILE A 298 -11.92 -16.34 6.84
CA ILE A 298 -12.58 -15.28 6.07
C ILE A 298 -13.49 -15.92 5.03
N PRO A 299 -14.82 -15.65 5.06
CA PRO A 299 -15.73 -16.17 4.05
C PRO A 299 -15.56 -15.45 2.72
N PRO A 300 -16.08 -16.05 1.63
CA PRO A 300 -16.34 -15.31 0.40
C PRO A 300 -17.29 -14.14 0.66
N THR A 301 -17.40 -13.23 -0.30
CA THR A 301 -18.43 -12.18 -0.34
C THR A 301 -19.21 -12.32 -1.63
N TYR A 302 -20.55 -12.32 -1.54
CA TYR A 302 -21.43 -12.29 -2.69
C TYR A 302 -21.98 -10.89 -2.92
N ALA A 303 -21.97 -10.45 -4.17
CA ALA A 303 -22.74 -9.29 -4.62
C ALA A 303 -22.95 -9.34 -6.14
N ASP A 304 -24.11 -8.87 -6.60
CA ASP A 304 -24.46 -8.68 -8.01
C ASP A 304 -24.15 -9.89 -8.93
N GLY A 305 -24.39 -11.11 -8.42
CA GLY A 305 -24.18 -12.35 -9.17
C GLY A 305 -22.73 -12.83 -9.20
N MET A 306 -21.87 -12.25 -8.38
CA MET A 306 -20.44 -12.60 -8.26
C MET A 306 -20.09 -13.09 -6.86
N ILE A 307 -19.11 -13.96 -6.79
CA ILE A 307 -18.45 -14.39 -5.55
C ILE A 307 -17.02 -13.85 -5.55
N PHE A 308 -16.67 -13.10 -4.53
CA PHE A 308 -15.31 -12.55 -4.34
C PHE A 308 -14.58 -13.32 -3.24
N VAL A 309 -13.32 -13.62 -3.47
CA VAL A 309 -12.44 -14.29 -2.50
C VAL A 309 -11.13 -13.54 -2.36
N ALA A 310 -10.64 -13.42 -1.13
CA ALA A 310 -9.32 -12.86 -0.82
C ALA A 310 -8.31 -14.01 -0.64
N LEU A 311 -7.19 -13.95 -1.36
CA LEU A 311 -6.24 -15.04 -1.50
C LEU A 311 -4.83 -14.58 -1.13
N LYS A 312 -3.91 -15.56 -0.95
CA LYS A 312 -2.49 -15.31 -0.66
C LYS A 312 -1.84 -14.28 -1.59
N GLU A 313 -0.81 -13.62 -1.05
CA GLU A 313 0.01 -12.64 -1.76
C GLU A 313 -0.80 -11.46 -2.31
N GLY A 314 -1.81 -11.00 -1.58
CA GLY A 314 -2.60 -9.84 -1.96
C GLY A 314 -3.47 -10.06 -3.20
N ARG A 315 -3.93 -11.29 -3.46
CA ARG A 315 -4.84 -11.55 -4.57
C ARG A 315 -6.29 -11.41 -4.14
N VAL A 316 -7.10 -10.87 -5.05
CA VAL A 316 -8.56 -10.90 -4.99
C VAL A 316 -9.05 -11.50 -6.28
N GLN A 317 -9.95 -12.46 -6.20
CA GLN A 317 -10.53 -13.11 -7.37
C GLN A 317 -12.05 -13.04 -7.35
N ALA A 318 -12.65 -12.79 -8.51
CA ALA A 318 -14.09 -12.80 -8.72
C ALA A 318 -14.49 -13.99 -9.57
N PHE A 319 -15.62 -14.59 -9.20
CA PHE A 319 -16.25 -15.71 -9.90
C PHE A 319 -17.71 -15.39 -10.19
N ARG A 320 -18.27 -16.01 -11.21
CA ARG A 320 -19.72 -16.07 -11.38
C ARG A 320 -20.34 -16.90 -10.24
N ALA A 321 -21.47 -16.48 -9.72
CA ALA A 321 -22.11 -17.22 -8.61
C ALA A 321 -22.88 -18.47 -9.08
N ASP A 322 -23.27 -18.57 -10.35
CA ASP A 322 -24.00 -19.73 -10.90
C ASP A 322 -23.09 -20.95 -11.09
N ASP A 323 -22.01 -20.81 -11.84
CA ASP A 323 -21.15 -21.91 -12.30
C ASP A 323 -19.71 -21.84 -11.81
N LEU A 324 -19.38 -20.82 -11.04
CA LEU A 324 -18.03 -20.55 -10.51
C LEU A 324 -16.97 -20.29 -11.59
N THR A 325 -17.37 -19.87 -12.78
CA THR A 325 -16.41 -19.41 -13.81
C THR A 325 -15.65 -18.19 -13.27
N SER A 326 -14.31 -18.25 -13.32
CA SER A 326 -13.44 -17.12 -12.93
C SER A 326 -13.62 -15.95 -13.88
N LEU A 327 -13.86 -14.76 -13.34
CA LEU A 327 -14.01 -13.52 -14.09
C LEU A 327 -12.71 -12.76 -14.18
N TRP A 328 -12.09 -12.46 -13.03
CA TRP A 328 -10.85 -11.71 -12.97
C TRP A 328 -10.05 -11.99 -11.69
N VAL A 329 -8.78 -11.68 -11.72
CA VAL A 329 -7.84 -11.75 -10.58
C VAL A 329 -7.09 -10.44 -10.49
N TYR A 330 -7.15 -9.82 -9.32
CA TYR A 330 -6.28 -8.70 -8.93
C TYR A 330 -5.07 -9.23 -8.16
N GLN A 331 -3.92 -8.62 -8.38
CA GLN A 331 -2.70 -8.86 -7.60
C GLN A 331 -2.18 -7.54 -7.03
N ASP A 332 -2.13 -7.43 -5.70
CA ASP A 332 -1.53 -6.25 -5.06
C ASP A 332 -0.01 -6.23 -5.21
N PRO A 333 0.60 -5.07 -5.57
CA PRO A 333 2.05 -4.99 -5.80
C PRO A 333 2.87 -5.26 -4.54
N LEU A 334 2.35 -4.98 -3.33
CA LEU A 334 3.01 -5.27 -2.06
C LEU A 334 2.82 -6.72 -1.59
N LYS A 335 1.96 -7.50 -2.25
CA LYS A 335 1.73 -8.93 -2.00
C LYS A 335 1.45 -9.29 -0.54
N GLY A 336 0.73 -8.40 0.18
CA GLY A 336 0.41 -8.62 1.58
C GLY A 336 -0.52 -9.81 1.82
N GLN A 337 -0.58 -10.28 3.05
CA GLN A 337 -1.55 -11.29 3.50
C GLN A 337 -2.98 -10.80 3.31
N SER A 338 -3.87 -11.69 2.86
CA SER A 338 -5.29 -11.41 2.57
C SER A 338 -6.18 -12.06 3.63
N ASN A 339 -6.18 -11.52 4.82
CA ASN A 339 -6.99 -12.02 5.93
C ASN A 339 -8.02 -11.00 6.45
N SER A 340 -8.28 -9.96 5.67
CA SER A 340 -9.37 -9.00 5.93
C SER A 340 -10.62 -9.35 5.10
N PRO A 341 -11.82 -9.24 5.67
CA PRO A 341 -13.06 -9.45 4.91
C PRO A 341 -13.20 -8.45 3.76
N ILE A 342 -13.74 -8.93 2.66
CA ILE A 342 -14.08 -8.10 1.50
C ILE A 342 -15.37 -7.34 1.79
N THR A 343 -15.35 -6.03 1.60
CA THR A 343 -16.54 -5.16 1.64
C THR A 343 -16.94 -4.81 0.21
N TYR A 344 -18.22 -5.00 -0.11
CA TYR A 344 -18.78 -4.58 -1.39
C TYR A 344 -19.77 -3.42 -1.19
N SER A 345 -19.75 -2.45 -2.09
CA SER A 345 -20.74 -1.39 -2.13
C SER A 345 -20.86 -0.81 -3.54
N ASP A 346 -22.04 -0.95 -4.14
CA ASP A 346 -22.39 -0.29 -5.41
C ASP A 346 -21.36 -0.50 -6.54
N GLY A 347 -20.95 -1.76 -6.77
CA GLY A 347 -19.99 -2.13 -7.81
C GLY A 347 -18.52 -1.84 -7.47
N TYR A 348 -18.22 -1.50 -6.22
CA TYR A 348 -16.87 -1.36 -5.71
C TYR A 348 -16.56 -2.46 -4.69
N VAL A 349 -15.34 -2.99 -4.74
CA VAL A 349 -14.83 -4.04 -3.87
C VAL A 349 -13.65 -3.47 -3.08
N TYR A 350 -13.73 -3.51 -1.75
CA TYR A 350 -12.72 -2.98 -0.84
C TYR A 350 -12.10 -4.11 -0.04
N VAL A 351 -10.78 -4.12 0.08
CA VAL A 351 -10.05 -5.09 0.91
C VAL A 351 -8.71 -4.51 1.37
N GLY A 352 -8.33 -4.83 2.59
CA GLY A 352 -7.03 -4.50 3.15
C GLY A 352 -6.10 -5.70 3.18
N PHE A 353 -4.79 -5.44 3.14
CA PHE A 353 -3.74 -6.44 3.24
C PHE A 353 -2.80 -6.15 4.41
N TRP A 354 -1.97 -7.13 4.78
CA TRP A 354 -1.05 -7.00 5.91
C TRP A 354 0.32 -7.62 5.58
N ASN A 355 1.40 -6.96 5.98
CA ASN A 355 2.79 -7.37 5.74
C ASN A 355 3.65 -7.42 7.02
N GLY A 356 3.04 -7.84 8.14
CA GLY A 356 3.71 -7.82 9.44
C GLY A 356 3.41 -6.54 10.23
N GLU A 357 3.68 -6.55 11.53
CA GLU A 357 3.31 -5.52 12.50
C GLU A 357 3.80 -4.11 12.09
N SER A 358 4.97 -4.02 11.46
CA SER A 358 5.56 -2.76 11.00
C SER A 358 5.71 -2.65 9.48
N GLY A 359 5.20 -3.62 8.72
CA GLY A 359 5.29 -3.65 7.26
C GLY A 359 4.25 -2.73 6.60
N ALA A 360 4.60 -2.10 5.49
CA ALA A 360 3.64 -1.34 4.69
C ALA A 360 2.73 -2.29 3.90
N ALA A 361 1.41 -2.03 3.93
CA ALA A 361 0.44 -2.77 3.14
C ALA A 361 -0.68 -1.87 2.63
N ASN A 362 -1.38 -2.32 1.60
CA ASN A 362 -2.41 -1.54 0.93
C ASN A 362 -3.82 -1.89 1.41
N PHE A 363 -4.67 -0.87 1.46
CA PHE A 363 -6.11 -0.96 1.33
C PHE A 363 -6.48 -0.55 -0.08
N VAL A 364 -7.26 -1.37 -0.78
CA VAL A 364 -7.54 -1.17 -2.21
C VAL A 364 -9.02 -1.08 -2.49
N CYS A 365 -9.35 -0.31 -3.52
CA CYS A 365 -10.65 -0.32 -4.18
C CYS A 365 -10.48 -0.90 -5.59
N LEU A 366 -11.29 -1.91 -5.89
CA LEU A 366 -11.43 -2.49 -7.22
C LEU A 366 -12.83 -2.18 -7.74
N THR A 367 -13.00 -2.07 -9.06
CA THR A 367 -14.34 -2.15 -9.65
C THR A 367 -14.73 -3.62 -9.79
N ALA A 368 -15.99 -3.95 -9.54
CA ALA A 368 -16.48 -5.32 -9.71
C ALA A 368 -16.60 -5.73 -11.18
N ASP A 369 -16.54 -4.77 -12.10
CA ASP A 369 -16.75 -4.97 -13.53
C ASP A 369 -15.86 -6.08 -14.11
N TYR A 370 -16.43 -6.89 -14.99
CA TYR A 370 -15.68 -7.78 -15.86
C TYR A 370 -15.23 -7.03 -17.13
N GLU A 371 -13.95 -6.93 -17.35
CA GLU A 371 -13.35 -6.14 -18.43
C GLU A 371 -13.04 -6.94 -19.69
N GLY A 372 -13.56 -8.19 -19.80
CA GLY A 372 -13.26 -9.09 -20.90
C GLY A 372 -11.86 -9.73 -20.81
N THR A 373 -11.18 -9.57 -19.71
CA THR A 373 -9.86 -10.14 -19.43
C THR A 373 -9.81 -10.62 -17.97
N SER A 374 -8.92 -11.57 -17.70
CA SER A 374 -8.66 -12.05 -16.33
C SER A 374 -7.80 -11.09 -15.48
N ALA A 375 -7.11 -10.13 -16.08
CA ALA A 375 -6.31 -9.15 -15.36
C ALA A 375 -7.21 -8.04 -14.80
N LYS A 376 -6.89 -7.55 -13.59
CA LYS A 376 -7.61 -6.47 -12.92
C LYS A 376 -6.63 -5.47 -12.32
N GLU A 377 -6.94 -4.20 -12.48
CA GLU A 377 -6.20 -3.10 -11.84
C GLU A 377 -7.03 -2.46 -10.73
N ALA A 378 -6.37 -1.98 -9.68
CA ALA A 378 -7.06 -1.23 -8.65
C ALA A 378 -7.52 0.13 -9.18
N LEU A 379 -8.74 0.55 -8.79
CA LEU A 379 -9.19 1.91 -9.02
C LEU A 379 -8.31 2.88 -8.22
N TRP A 380 -8.14 2.63 -6.92
CA TRP A 380 -7.22 3.37 -6.07
C TRP A 380 -6.63 2.47 -4.97
N ARG A 381 -5.55 2.93 -4.35
CA ARG A 381 -4.83 2.28 -3.24
C ARG A 381 -4.48 3.32 -2.19
N TYR A 382 -4.53 2.90 -0.95
CA TYR A 382 -3.99 3.64 0.19
C TYR A 382 -3.02 2.73 0.94
N THR A 383 -1.79 3.20 1.16
CA THR A 383 -0.76 2.45 1.87
C THR A 383 -0.68 2.91 3.32
N SER A 384 -0.70 1.97 4.26
CA SER A 384 -0.50 2.23 5.69
C SER A 384 0.64 1.37 6.24
N GLN A 385 1.41 1.95 7.13
CA GLN A 385 2.37 1.21 7.95
C GLN A 385 1.59 0.34 8.94
N GLY A 386 1.98 -0.94 9.10
CA GLY A 386 1.22 -1.94 9.86
C GLY A 386 0.05 -2.57 9.09
N GLY A 387 -0.47 -1.89 8.06
CA GLY A 387 -1.50 -2.43 7.18
C GLY A 387 -2.87 -2.62 7.84
N PHE A 388 -3.57 -3.71 7.41
CA PHE A 388 -4.99 -3.95 7.70
C PHE A 388 -5.20 -5.44 8.01
N TYR A 389 -4.93 -5.85 9.24
CA TYR A 389 -5.08 -7.25 9.67
C TYR A 389 -6.49 -7.49 10.23
N TRP A 390 -7.27 -8.36 9.63
CA TRP A 390 -8.68 -8.64 9.97
C TRP A 390 -9.62 -7.42 9.90
N ALA A 391 -9.12 -6.28 9.50
CA ALA A 391 -9.86 -5.03 9.46
C ALA A 391 -10.80 -4.96 8.25
N GLY A 392 -12.04 -5.36 8.41
CA GLY A 392 -13.11 -5.18 7.41
C GLY A 392 -13.67 -3.77 7.45
N ALA A 393 -13.94 -3.20 6.28
CA ALA A 393 -14.47 -1.86 6.14
C ALA A 393 -16.00 -1.81 6.26
N TYR A 394 -16.53 -0.62 6.55
CA TYR A 394 -17.92 -0.23 6.31
C TYR A 394 -17.97 0.73 5.14
N ALA A 395 -18.93 0.56 4.24
CA ALA A 395 -19.14 1.46 3.12
C ALA A 395 -20.62 1.89 3.02
N ASN A 396 -20.85 3.16 2.71
CA ASN A 396 -22.15 3.71 2.39
C ASN A 396 -22.16 4.29 0.95
N ASP A 397 -23.14 5.11 0.61
CA ASP A 397 -23.27 5.69 -0.72
C ASP A 397 -22.10 6.58 -1.13
N LYS A 398 -21.40 7.19 -0.17
CA LYS A 398 -20.37 8.20 -0.39
C LYS A 398 -18.99 7.80 0.10
N TYR A 399 -18.91 7.09 1.23
CA TYR A 399 -17.68 6.88 1.97
C TYR A 399 -17.40 5.41 2.23
N VAL A 400 -16.12 5.10 2.41
CA VAL A 400 -15.66 3.83 2.99
C VAL A 400 -14.78 4.14 4.20
N VAL A 401 -15.03 3.40 5.29
CA VAL A 401 -14.37 3.59 6.59
C VAL A 401 -13.64 2.30 6.96
N VAL A 402 -12.38 2.41 7.33
CA VAL A 402 -11.55 1.26 7.73
C VAL A 402 -10.60 1.63 8.87
N GLY A 403 -10.34 0.67 9.77
CA GLY A 403 -9.29 0.78 10.78
C GLY A 403 -7.95 0.28 10.26
N THR A 404 -6.85 0.83 10.78
CA THR A 404 -5.48 0.36 10.48
C THR A 404 -4.86 -0.29 11.71
N ASP A 405 -3.81 -1.09 11.48
CA ASP A 405 -2.86 -1.41 12.54
C ASP A 405 -2.04 -0.16 12.89
N ASP A 406 -1.39 -0.17 14.05
CA ASP A 406 -0.64 0.98 14.57
C ASP A 406 0.78 1.11 14.00
N GLY A 407 1.25 0.09 13.26
CA GLY A 407 2.58 0.05 12.65
C GLY A 407 3.72 -0.22 13.63
N GLN A 408 3.41 -0.64 14.86
CA GLN A 408 4.38 -0.90 15.93
C GLN A 408 4.29 -2.35 16.42
N SER A 409 5.35 -2.83 17.03
CA SER A 409 5.31 -4.09 17.77
C SER A 409 4.61 -3.90 19.12
N GLY A 410 3.67 -4.77 19.44
CA GLY A 410 2.83 -4.66 20.64
C GLY A 410 1.57 -3.83 20.38
N TYR A 411 0.71 -3.68 21.40
CA TYR A 411 -0.64 -3.13 21.21
C TYR A 411 -0.90 -1.95 22.16
N THR A 412 0.11 -1.19 22.49
CA THR A 412 0.06 -0.08 23.44
C THR A 412 0.24 1.30 22.82
N SER A 413 0.65 1.37 21.55
CA SER A 413 0.78 2.64 20.84
C SER A 413 -0.59 3.26 20.56
N GLN A 414 -0.60 4.57 20.27
CA GLN A 414 -1.80 5.32 19.91
C GLN A 414 -1.72 5.88 18.50
N THR A 415 -1.15 5.10 17.58
CA THR A 415 -0.93 5.51 16.18
C THR A 415 -1.83 4.79 15.18
N ALA A 416 -2.69 3.87 15.65
CA ALA A 416 -3.74 3.30 14.81
C ALA A 416 -4.74 4.38 14.38
N LYS A 417 -5.25 4.24 13.16
CA LYS A 417 -6.11 5.23 12.52
C LYS A 417 -7.46 4.64 12.16
N LEU A 418 -8.49 5.46 12.28
CA LEU A 418 -9.75 5.27 11.58
C LEU A 418 -9.76 6.23 10.40
N VAL A 419 -9.80 5.70 9.17
CA VAL A 419 -9.71 6.49 7.95
C VAL A 419 -11.02 6.44 7.20
N VAL A 420 -11.49 7.61 6.76
CA VAL A 420 -12.68 7.78 5.93
C VAL A 420 -12.23 8.25 4.55
N PHE A 421 -12.55 7.48 3.53
CA PHE A 421 -12.26 7.82 2.14
C PHE A 421 -13.53 8.19 1.39
N ASP A 422 -13.43 9.09 0.42
CA ASP A 422 -14.37 9.09 -0.69
C ASP A 422 -14.28 7.74 -1.40
N LYS A 423 -15.40 7.03 -1.48
CA LYS A 423 -15.38 5.63 -1.95
C LYS A 423 -14.97 5.46 -3.41
N ARG A 424 -15.10 6.50 -4.23
CA ARG A 424 -14.82 6.48 -5.67
C ARG A 424 -13.40 6.91 -5.99
N THR A 425 -12.91 7.95 -5.29
CA THR A 425 -11.61 8.56 -5.58
C THR A 425 -10.48 8.05 -4.71
N GLY A 426 -10.79 7.53 -3.50
CA GLY A 426 -9.79 7.16 -2.51
C GLY A 426 -9.17 8.37 -1.80
N GLU A 427 -9.70 9.58 -2.03
CA GLU A 427 -9.29 10.77 -1.28
C GLU A 427 -9.68 10.62 0.19
N ILE A 428 -8.75 10.94 1.08
CA ILE A 428 -9.02 10.95 2.52
C ILE A 428 -9.93 12.13 2.85
N VAL A 429 -11.16 11.82 3.24
CA VAL A 429 -12.14 12.82 3.69
C VAL A 429 -11.87 13.18 5.13
N ASP A 430 -11.55 12.16 5.96
CA ASP A 430 -11.16 12.35 7.35
C ASP A 430 -10.24 11.22 7.80
N SER A 431 -9.36 11.52 8.76
CA SER A 431 -8.50 10.53 9.39
C SER A 431 -8.32 10.90 10.84
N LYS A 432 -8.64 9.96 11.72
CA LYS A 432 -8.48 10.14 13.16
C LYS A 432 -7.49 9.14 13.71
N GLU A 433 -6.52 9.64 14.45
CA GLU A 433 -5.52 8.88 15.19
C GLU A 433 -5.87 8.86 16.68
N SER A 434 -5.04 8.20 17.48
CA SER A 434 -5.15 8.08 18.94
C SER A 434 -6.01 6.91 19.42
N TYR A 435 -6.16 5.89 18.61
CA TYR A 435 -6.71 4.61 19.06
C TYR A 435 -5.58 3.72 19.57
N THR A 436 -5.75 3.15 20.77
CA THR A 436 -4.71 2.33 21.39
C THR A 436 -4.67 0.93 20.77
N GLY A 437 -3.52 0.55 20.26
CA GLY A 437 -3.27 -0.74 19.59
C GLY A 437 -3.99 -0.87 18.26
N ASP A 438 -3.80 -2.00 17.60
CA ASP A 438 -4.32 -2.27 16.27
C ASP A 438 -5.84 -2.34 16.20
N ILE A 439 -6.45 -1.73 15.19
CA ILE A 439 -7.88 -1.88 14.90
C ILE A 439 -8.04 -3.11 14.01
N ARG A 440 -8.24 -4.28 14.62
CA ARG A 440 -8.38 -5.58 13.96
C ARG A 440 -9.80 -6.14 14.00
N SER A 441 -10.79 -5.30 14.15
CA SER A 441 -12.20 -5.64 13.98
C SER A 441 -12.75 -5.02 12.69
N ASN A 442 -13.86 -5.57 12.18
CA ASN A 442 -14.60 -4.84 11.16
C ASN A 442 -15.21 -3.59 11.77
N ILE A 443 -15.47 -2.61 10.91
CA ILE A 443 -16.22 -1.42 11.27
C ILE A 443 -17.71 -1.75 11.19
N ALA A 444 -18.40 -1.83 12.31
CA ALA A 444 -19.86 -1.96 12.38
C ALA A 444 -20.53 -0.59 12.35
N TYR A 445 -21.71 -0.49 11.73
CA TYR A 445 -22.45 0.76 11.63
C TYR A 445 -23.89 0.60 12.15
N ALA A 446 -24.28 1.52 13.03
CA ALA A 446 -25.67 1.65 13.48
C ALA A 446 -25.96 3.10 13.88
N ASP A 447 -27.15 3.59 13.57
CA ASP A 447 -27.70 4.86 14.04
C ASP A 447 -26.74 6.08 13.89
N GLY A 448 -26.10 6.20 12.71
CA GLY A 448 -25.19 7.31 12.41
C GLY A 448 -23.80 7.19 13.04
N ARG A 449 -23.48 6.05 13.65
CA ARG A 449 -22.20 5.81 14.31
C ARG A 449 -21.51 4.56 13.77
N VAL A 450 -20.20 4.61 13.74
CA VAL A 450 -19.34 3.44 13.53
C VAL A 450 -18.82 2.94 14.87
N TYR A 451 -18.68 1.62 14.98
CA TYR A 451 -18.25 0.91 16.19
C TYR A 451 -17.17 -0.09 15.85
N PHE A 452 -16.14 -0.17 16.69
CA PHE A 452 -15.01 -1.09 16.49
C PHE A 452 -14.28 -1.36 17.80
N THR A 453 -13.44 -2.38 17.80
CA THR A 453 -12.56 -2.71 18.93
C THR A 453 -11.10 -2.66 18.48
N SER A 454 -10.20 -2.60 19.45
CA SER A 454 -8.76 -2.68 19.21
C SER A 454 -8.07 -3.72 20.08
N LYS A 455 -6.93 -4.20 19.61
CA LYS A 455 -6.06 -5.09 20.39
C LYS A 455 -5.45 -4.44 21.62
N GLY A 456 -5.49 -3.11 21.71
CA GLY A 456 -5.17 -2.37 22.91
C GLY A 456 -6.21 -2.50 24.04
N GLY A 457 -7.28 -3.27 23.82
CA GLY A 457 -8.29 -3.55 24.85
C GLY A 457 -9.38 -2.49 24.98
N TYR A 458 -9.70 -1.82 23.88
CA TYR A 458 -10.74 -0.79 23.88
C TYR A 458 -11.87 -1.10 22.89
N PHE A 459 -13.07 -0.69 23.27
CA PHE A 459 -14.22 -0.51 22.41
C PHE A 459 -14.37 0.98 22.11
N TYR A 460 -14.54 1.32 20.85
CA TYR A 460 -14.67 2.70 20.37
C TYR A 460 -15.95 2.91 19.58
N SER A 461 -16.44 4.15 19.60
CA SER A 461 -17.45 4.58 18.64
C SER A 461 -17.24 6.04 18.22
N GLU A 462 -17.54 6.31 16.95
CA GLU A 462 -17.46 7.63 16.33
C GLU A 462 -18.77 7.93 15.59
N VAL A 463 -19.23 9.17 15.62
CA VAL A 463 -20.30 9.64 14.70
C VAL A 463 -19.67 9.78 13.31
N LEU A 464 -20.27 9.16 12.31
CA LEU A 464 -19.94 9.39 10.91
C LEU A 464 -20.96 10.38 10.32
N GLY A 465 -20.53 11.63 10.16
CA GLY A 465 -21.39 12.67 9.60
C GLY A 465 -21.67 12.49 8.11
N ASP A 466 -22.73 13.11 7.59
CA ASP A 466 -23.11 13.09 6.17
C ASP A 466 -22.02 13.69 5.25
N ASN A 467 -21.11 14.46 5.81
CA ASN A 467 -19.92 15.01 5.14
C ASN A 467 -18.67 14.14 5.28
N GLY A 468 -18.80 12.93 5.82
CA GLY A 468 -17.70 12.00 6.05
C GLY A 468 -16.78 12.32 7.22
N LYS A 469 -17.09 13.36 8.01
CA LYS A 469 -16.27 13.74 9.17
C LYS A 469 -16.63 12.92 10.41
N LEU A 470 -15.60 12.53 11.16
CA LEU A 470 -15.69 11.80 12.40
C LEU A 470 -15.81 12.76 13.59
N SER A 471 -16.72 12.46 14.52
CA SER A 471 -16.93 13.28 15.70
C SER A 471 -17.56 12.49 16.85
N GLY A 472 -17.75 13.13 18.01
CA GLY A 472 -18.47 12.54 19.14
C GLY A 472 -17.88 11.21 19.62
N SER A 473 -16.55 11.14 19.71
CA SER A 473 -15.79 9.94 20.14
C SER A 473 -16.20 9.47 21.50
N LYS A 474 -16.36 8.15 21.63
CA LYS A 474 -16.54 7.46 22.91
C LYS A 474 -15.64 6.23 22.94
N SER A 475 -15.11 5.91 24.11
CA SER A 475 -14.32 4.71 24.33
C SER A 475 -14.61 4.07 25.68
N ILE A 476 -14.46 2.76 25.74
CA ILE A 476 -14.56 1.97 26.96
C ILE A 476 -13.35 1.03 27.00
N ASN A 477 -12.63 1.01 28.12
CA ASN A 477 -11.60 0.01 28.35
C ASN A 477 -12.28 -1.32 28.68
N LEU A 478 -11.95 -2.35 27.93
CA LEU A 478 -12.55 -3.69 28.02
C LEU A 478 -11.84 -4.59 29.03
N GLY A 479 -10.65 -4.19 29.53
CA GLY A 479 -9.83 -4.97 30.43
C GLY A 479 -9.07 -6.13 29.79
N GLY A 480 -9.17 -6.32 28.48
CA GLY A 480 -8.47 -7.36 27.70
C GLY A 480 -8.49 -7.05 26.22
N MET A 481 -7.61 -7.69 25.44
CA MET A 481 -7.52 -7.50 23.97
C MET A 481 -8.85 -7.87 23.29
N SER A 482 -9.18 -7.18 22.21
CA SER A 482 -10.32 -7.52 21.38
C SER A 482 -10.03 -7.34 19.88
N THR A 483 -10.46 -8.32 19.10
CA THR A 483 -10.59 -8.27 17.63
C THR A 483 -12.05 -8.50 17.21
N SER A 484 -12.96 -8.49 18.19
CA SER A 484 -14.38 -8.75 17.97
C SER A 484 -15.03 -7.57 17.26
N THR A 485 -15.68 -7.84 16.14
CA THR A 485 -16.57 -6.86 15.52
C THR A 485 -17.80 -6.66 16.39
N PRO A 486 -18.12 -5.44 16.84
CA PRO A 486 -19.26 -5.18 17.69
C PRO A 486 -20.59 -5.52 17.01
N VAL A 487 -21.54 -6.06 17.76
CA VAL A 487 -22.95 -6.17 17.37
C VAL A 487 -23.74 -5.13 18.16
N VAL A 488 -24.43 -4.23 17.47
CA VAL A 488 -25.29 -3.22 18.13
C VAL A 488 -26.75 -3.62 17.92
N TYR A 489 -27.46 -3.89 19.00
CA TYR A 489 -28.83 -4.33 18.97
C TYR A 489 -29.61 -3.83 20.19
N ASN A 490 -30.83 -3.34 19.99
CA ASN A 490 -31.70 -2.83 21.04
C ASN A 490 -31.00 -1.85 22.01
N GLY A 491 -30.24 -0.86 21.47
CA GLY A 491 -29.56 0.17 22.24
C GLY A 491 -28.36 -0.33 23.04
N ARG A 492 -27.86 -1.53 22.77
CA ARG A 492 -26.67 -2.12 23.42
C ARG A 492 -25.66 -2.57 22.39
N ALA A 493 -24.38 -2.50 22.73
CA ALA A 493 -23.29 -3.09 21.98
C ALA A 493 -22.76 -4.34 22.68
N TYR A 494 -22.57 -5.39 21.91
CA TYR A 494 -22.03 -6.68 22.36
C TYR A 494 -20.67 -6.88 21.70
N VAL A 495 -19.66 -7.17 22.52
CA VAL A 495 -18.27 -7.38 22.08
C VAL A 495 -17.65 -8.57 22.79
N GLY A 496 -16.82 -9.34 22.09
CA GLY A 496 -15.98 -10.38 22.69
C GLY A 496 -14.66 -9.77 23.18
N VAL A 497 -14.18 -10.27 24.31
CA VAL A 497 -12.91 -9.84 24.93
C VAL A 497 -12.10 -11.08 25.24
N SER A 498 -10.79 -11.05 24.96
CA SER A 498 -9.85 -12.08 25.39
C SER A 498 -9.61 -11.93 26.89
N GLY A 499 -9.89 -12.98 27.66
CA GLY A 499 -9.66 -13.04 29.10
C GLY A 499 -8.22 -13.41 29.46
#